data_94bed937ccd417ad8bbfa6977049e462
#
_entry.id   94bed937ccd417ad8bbfa6977049e462
#
_cell.length_a   1.000
_cell.length_b   1.000
_cell.length_c   1.000
_cell.angle_alpha   90.00
_cell.angle_beta   90.00
_cell.angle_gamma   90.00
#
_symmetry.space_group_name_H-M   'P 1'
#
loop_
_entity.id
_entity.type
_entity.pdbx_description
1 polymer ?
#
loop_
_entity_poly.entity_id
_entity_poly.type
_entity_poly.pdbx_seq_one_letter_code
_entity_poly.pdbx_strand_id
1 'polypeptide(L)'
;SLLGELLARGRVHIVAMTGSYFRGDALAVLHPEDEARFETVSYTYYEQLAGYEHLKALDIGYYFYAGSYLEDLLGVLRPEEKTIIHIPNVNSRESTQDKIREVEHILEALGKWQGADPKTGFQLVETASGRVLKVADLVDDEPTRREKVAAALRDPAHKYDRDFVDIIIALGMA
;
A
#
# COMPACT_ATOMS: atom_id res chain seq x y z
N SER A 1 32.28 -5.16 17.99
CA SER A 1 30.83 -5.44 17.98
C SER A 1 30.60 -6.86 18.51
N LEU A 2 29.43 -7.12 19.10
CA LEU A 2 29.05 -8.45 19.58
C LEU A 2 29.19 -9.52 18.46
N LEU A 3 28.82 -9.17 17.26
CA LEU A 3 28.95 -10.04 16.08
C LEU A 3 30.41 -10.41 15.81
N GLY A 4 31.31 -9.43 15.83
CA GLY A 4 32.76 -9.67 15.65
C GLY A 4 33.34 -10.56 16.70
N GLU A 5 32.92 -10.43 17.97
CA GLU A 5 33.35 -11.31 19.08
C GLU A 5 32.85 -12.74 18.92
N LEU A 6 31.59 -12.92 18.47
CA LEU A 6 31.02 -14.24 18.21
C LEU A 6 31.73 -14.92 17.03
N LEU A 7 32.01 -14.21 15.96
CA LEU A 7 32.74 -14.72 14.80
C LEU A 7 34.18 -15.09 15.14
N ALA A 8 34.83 -14.35 16.04
CA ALA A 8 36.19 -14.64 16.50
C ALA A 8 36.32 -15.95 17.31
N ARG A 9 35.25 -16.44 17.93
CA ARG A 9 35.24 -17.68 18.73
C ARG A 9 35.42 -18.95 17.88
N GLY A 10 35.18 -18.93 16.59
CA GLY A 10 35.45 -20.04 15.66
C GLY A 10 34.61 -21.31 15.85
N ARG A 11 33.69 -21.34 16.81
CA ARG A 11 32.82 -22.48 17.15
C ARG A 11 31.33 -22.14 17.10
N VAL A 12 30.97 -21.03 16.44
CA VAL A 12 29.60 -20.52 16.37
C VAL A 12 29.19 -20.46 14.92
N HIS A 13 28.06 -21.06 14.62
CA HIS A 13 27.40 -20.88 13.35
C HIS A 13 26.36 -19.76 13.49
N ILE A 14 26.42 -18.74 12.64
CA ILE A 14 25.52 -17.62 12.66
C ILE A 14 24.73 -17.65 11.37
N VAL A 15 23.40 -17.68 11.49
CA VAL A 15 22.46 -17.54 10.37
C VAL A 15 21.76 -16.19 10.52
N ALA A 16 22.01 -15.29 9.61
CA ALA A 16 21.34 -14.00 9.55
C ALA A 16 20.31 -14.02 8.40
N MET A 17 19.06 -13.73 8.71
CA MET A 17 17.99 -13.66 7.74
C MET A 17 17.35 -12.27 7.77
N THR A 18 17.10 -11.70 6.59
CA THR A 18 16.41 -10.43 6.44
C THR A 18 15.57 -10.42 5.20
N GLY A 19 14.39 -9.78 5.25
CA GLY A 19 13.56 -9.51 4.08
C GLY A 19 14.06 -8.33 3.25
N SER A 20 14.97 -7.50 3.80
CA SER A 20 15.61 -6.40 3.10
C SER A 20 17.04 -6.27 3.56
N TYR A 21 17.99 -6.32 2.62
CA TYR A 21 19.41 -6.18 2.91
C TYR A 21 19.78 -4.74 3.28
N PHE A 22 19.06 -3.77 2.74
CA PHE A 22 19.28 -2.35 3.02
C PHE A 22 18.26 -1.85 4.04
N ARG A 23 18.74 -1.01 4.96
CA ARG A 23 17.88 -0.24 5.85
C ARG A 23 17.17 0.86 5.06
N GLY A 24 16.13 1.45 5.63
CA GLY A 24 15.38 2.53 4.98
C GLY A 24 16.21 3.78 4.63
N ASP A 25 17.42 3.90 5.21
CA ASP A 25 18.41 4.94 4.92
C ASP A 25 19.44 4.53 3.83
N ALA A 26 19.18 3.46 3.10
CA ALA A 26 20.05 2.85 2.08
C ALA A 26 21.39 2.32 2.61
N LEU A 27 21.54 2.17 3.93
CA LEU A 27 22.73 1.57 4.53
C LEU A 27 22.58 0.05 4.59
N ALA A 28 23.66 -0.67 4.28
CA ALA A 28 23.71 -2.11 4.43
C ALA A 28 23.56 -2.54 5.91
N VAL A 29 22.89 -3.65 6.15
CA VAL A 29 22.67 -4.18 7.51
C VAL A 29 23.99 -4.61 8.16
N LEU A 30 24.91 -5.17 7.38
CA LEU A 30 26.24 -5.58 7.81
C LEU A 30 27.31 -4.61 7.29
N HIS A 31 28.37 -4.44 8.07
CA HIS A 31 29.58 -3.80 7.58
C HIS A 31 30.26 -4.69 6.53
N PRO A 32 30.89 -4.13 5.50
CA PRO A 32 31.54 -4.93 4.42
C PRO A 32 32.53 -5.97 4.93
N GLU A 33 33.26 -5.66 6.00
CA GLU A 33 34.22 -6.56 6.64
C GLU A 33 33.55 -7.78 7.34
N ASP A 34 32.37 -7.56 7.91
CA ASP A 34 31.57 -8.63 8.51
C ASP A 34 30.86 -9.44 7.43
N GLU A 35 30.36 -8.78 6.39
CA GLU A 35 29.67 -9.42 5.26
C GLU A 35 30.61 -10.40 4.52
N ALA A 36 31.86 -10.01 4.28
CA ALA A 36 32.85 -10.86 3.62
C ALA A 36 33.10 -12.21 4.34
N ARG A 37 32.63 -12.36 5.58
CA ARG A 37 32.77 -13.58 6.40
C ARG A 37 31.53 -14.49 6.34
N PHE A 38 30.49 -14.07 5.63
CA PHE A 38 29.27 -14.84 5.44
C PHE A 38 29.20 -15.40 4.02
N GLU A 39 28.66 -16.59 3.91
CA GLU A 39 28.13 -17.09 2.65
C GLU A 39 26.74 -16.52 2.45
N THR A 40 26.56 -15.78 1.36
CA THR A 40 25.28 -15.08 1.09
C THR A 40 24.44 -15.91 0.13
N VAL A 41 23.22 -16.23 0.57
CA VAL A 41 22.19 -16.83 -0.26
C VAL A 41 21.09 -15.81 -0.44
N SER A 42 20.84 -15.39 -1.68
CA SER A 42 19.77 -14.46 -2.02
C SER A 42 18.65 -15.20 -2.74
N TYR A 43 17.43 -14.96 -2.31
CA TYR A 43 16.22 -15.40 -2.97
C TYR A 43 15.35 -14.18 -3.21
N THR A 44 15.35 -13.71 -4.45
CA THR A 44 14.69 -12.45 -4.80
C THR A 44 13.18 -12.61 -4.84
N TYR A 45 12.47 -11.50 -4.67
CA TYR A 45 11.02 -11.45 -4.81
C TYR A 45 10.56 -11.92 -6.21
N TYR A 46 11.34 -11.61 -7.25
CA TYR A 46 11.06 -12.06 -8.62
C TYR A 46 11.20 -13.57 -8.78
N GLU A 47 12.22 -14.18 -8.17
CA GLU A 47 12.37 -15.63 -8.16
C GLU A 47 11.22 -16.30 -7.41
N GLN A 48 10.78 -15.72 -6.29
CA GLN A 48 9.61 -16.17 -5.57
C GLN A 48 8.36 -16.10 -6.43
N LEU A 49 8.10 -14.99 -7.10
CA LEU A 49 6.94 -14.81 -7.97
C LEU A 49 6.95 -15.77 -9.16
N ALA A 50 8.11 -16.00 -9.78
CA ALA A 50 8.27 -16.93 -10.90
C ALA A 50 8.01 -18.40 -10.52
N GLY A 51 8.17 -18.75 -9.23
CA GLY A 51 7.91 -20.09 -8.70
C GLY A 51 6.44 -20.39 -8.38
N TYR A 52 5.55 -19.40 -8.43
CA TYR A 52 4.13 -19.59 -8.12
C TYR A 52 3.30 -19.86 -9.39
N GLU A 53 2.92 -21.11 -9.62
CA GLU A 53 2.08 -21.50 -10.78
C GLU A 53 0.66 -20.88 -10.77
N HIS A 54 0.20 -20.39 -9.61
CA HIS A 54 -1.17 -19.90 -9.42
C HIS A 54 -1.29 -18.40 -9.14
N LEU A 55 -0.18 -17.65 -9.23
CA LEU A 55 -0.24 -16.19 -9.14
C LEU A 55 -0.84 -15.58 -10.41
N LYS A 56 -1.72 -14.62 -10.21
CA LYS A 56 -2.17 -13.75 -11.31
C LYS A 56 -0.97 -12.95 -11.83
N ALA A 57 -1.03 -12.57 -13.10
CA ALA A 57 -0.06 -11.65 -13.68
C ALA A 57 0.07 -10.40 -12.79
N LEU A 58 1.31 -9.98 -12.54
CA LEU A 58 1.64 -8.79 -11.77
C LEU A 58 2.42 -7.84 -12.67
N ASP A 59 1.83 -6.69 -12.94
CA ASP A 59 2.49 -5.59 -13.66
C ASP A 59 2.83 -4.49 -12.64
N ILE A 60 4.09 -4.08 -12.61
CA ILE A 60 4.56 -3.01 -11.72
C ILE A 60 4.97 -1.81 -12.58
N GLY A 61 4.21 -0.72 -12.48
CA GLY A 61 4.53 0.55 -13.10
C GLY A 61 5.18 1.51 -12.08
N TYR A 62 6.22 2.21 -12.49
CA TYR A 62 6.84 3.28 -11.74
C TYR A 62 6.54 4.61 -12.43
N TYR A 63 5.97 5.55 -11.67
CA TYR A 63 5.65 6.88 -12.14
C TYR A 63 6.49 7.89 -11.36
N PHE A 64 7.17 8.78 -12.08
CA PHE A 64 7.95 9.86 -11.50
C PHE A 64 7.16 11.15 -11.64
N TYR A 65 6.96 11.86 -10.55
CA TYR A 65 6.23 13.12 -10.52
C TYR A 65 7.13 14.31 -10.12
N ALA A 66 6.80 15.49 -10.63
CA ALA A 66 7.46 16.73 -10.30
C ALA A 66 6.42 17.74 -9.80
N GLY A 67 6.14 17.74 -8.51
CA GLY A 67 5.09 18.59 -7.91
C GLY A 67 4.23 17.82 -6.93
N SER A 68 2.89 17.92 -7.07
CA SER A 68 1.96 17.16 -6.22
C SER A 68 1.79 15.74 -6.75
N TYR A 69 2.05 14.74 -5.91
CA TYR A 69 1.78 13.34 -6.24
C TYR A 69 0.30 13.08 -6.56
N LEU A 70 -0.59 13.92 -6.00
CA LEU A 70 -2.03 13.77 -6.16
C LEU A 70 -2.47 14.03 -7.61
N GLU A 71 -1.91 15.04 -8.26
CA GLU A 71 -2.21 15.34 -9.67
C GLU A 71 -1.81 14.18 -10.58
N ASP A 72 -0.63 13.62 -10.35
CA ASP A 72 -0.15 12.47 -11.13
C ASP A 72 -0.94 11.19 -10.82
N LEU A 73 -1.31 10.95 -9.54
CA LEU A 73 -2.20 9.86 -9.16
C LEU A 73 -3.51 9.92 -9.93
N LEU A 74 -4.14 11.11 -9.99
CA LEU A 74 -5.40 11.29 -10.71
C LEU A 74 -5.26 11.04 -12.21
N GLY A 75 -4.09 11.33 -12.78
CA GLY A 75 -3.77 11.06 -14.19
C GLY A 75 -3.67 9.57 -14.54
N VAL A 76 -3.36 8.70 -13.56
CA VAL A 76 -3.22 7.24 -13.77
C VAL A 76 -4.42 6.44 -13.25
N LEU A 77 -5.30 7.07 -12.49
CA LEU A 77 -6.47 6.42 -11.90
C LEU A 77 -7.49 6.04 -12.97
N ARG A 78 -7.91 4.78 -12.96
CA ARG A 78 -8.92 4.24 -13.89
C ARG A 78 -10.17 3.83 -13.14
N PRO A 79 -11.27 4.59 -13.25
CA PRO A 79 -12.49 4.33 -12.49
C PRO A 79 -13.15 2.98 -12.80
N GLU A 80 -12.80 2.35 -13.92
CA GLU A 80 -13.34 1.06 -14.34
C GLU A 80 -12.65 -0.13 -13.66
N GLU A 81 -11.47 0.10 -13.07
CA GLU A 81 -10.64 -0.92 -12.46
C GLU A 81 -10.81 -0.95 -10.93
N LYS A 82 -10.77 -2.14 -10.34
CA LYS A 82 -10.72 -2.29 -8.88
C LYS A 82 -9.39 -1.76 -8.37
N THR A 83 -9.43 -0.77 -7.50
CA THR A 83 -8.22 -0.04 -7.09
C THR A 83 -8.12 0.07 -5.57
N ILE A 84 -6.91 -0.08 -5.07
CA ILE A 84 -6.56 0.32 -3.70
C ILE A 84 -5.59 1.49 -3.80
N ILE A 85 -5.99 2.63 -3.23
CA ILE A 85 -5.19 3.85 -3.19
C ILE A 85 -4.58 3.96 -1.80
N HIS A 86 -3.26 3.90 -1.72
CA HIS A 86 -2.52 4.20 -0.50
C HIS A 86 -2.01 5.64 -0.57
N ILE A 87 -2.63 6.54 0.20
CA ILE A 87 -2.13 7.91 0.32
C ILE A 87 -1.02 7.98 1.39
N PRO A 88 -0.01 8.86 1.20
CA PRO A 88 1.10 8.97 2.13
C PRO A 88 0.64 9.36 3.54
N ASN A 89 1.28 8.80 4.58
CA ASN A 89 1.04 9.19 5.96
C ASN A 89 1.44 10.67 6.18
N VAL A 90 0.82 11.35 7.15
CA VAL A 90 1.11 12.77 7.49
C VAL A 90 2.59 13.04 7.77
N ASN A 91 3.33 12.04 8.24
CA ASN A 91 4.76 12.14 8.52
C ASN A 91 5.64 11.86 7.28
N SER A 92 5.05 11.49 6.15
CA SER A 92 5.77 11.30 4.91
C SER A 92 6.18 12.65 4.31
N ARG A 93 7.33 12.68 3.66
CA ARG A 93 7.89 13.88 3.01
C ARG A 93 7.00 14.38 1.86
N GLU A 94 6.31 13.48 1.21
CA GLU A 94 5.41 13.72 0.08
C GLU A 94 3.99 14.09 0.51
N SER A 95 3.72 14.03 1.82
CA SER A 95 2.39 14.22 2.36
C SER A 95 1.99 15.68 2.43
N THR A 96 0.78 16.00 2.04
CA THR A 96 0.08 17.16 2.59
C THR A 96 -0.39 16.82 4.01
N GLN A 97 -0.56 17.83 4.86
CA GLN A 97 -1.03 17.59 6.24
C GLN A 97 -2.55 17.33 6.31
N ASP A 98 -3.28 17.67 5.25
CA ASP A 98 -4.74 17.57 5.18
C ASP A 98 -5.17 16.34 4.36
N LYS A 99 -5.29 15.21 5.04
CA LYS A 99 -5.68 13.93 4.43
C LYS A 99 -7.12 13.88 3.98
N ILE A 100 -8.00 14.56 4.67
CA ILE A 100 -9.41 14.65 4.31
C ILE A 100 -9.55 15.34 2.95
N ARG A 101 -8.85 16.45 2.77
CA ARG A 101 -8.85 17.19 1.52
C ARG A 101 -8.24 16.39 0.36
N GLU A 102 -7.23 15.57 0.61
CA GLU A 102 -6.68 14.65 -0.40
C GLU A 102 -7.75 13.65 -0.88
N VAL A 103 -8.51 13.06 0.06
CA VAL A 103 -9.61 12.15 -0.27
C VAL A 103 -10.72 12.88 -1.02
N GLU A 104 -11.11 14.09 -0.59
CA GLU A 104 -12.10 14.90 -1.30
C GLU A 104 -11.69 15.14 -2.76
N HIS A 105 -10.43 15.53 -3.01
CA HIS A 105 -9.92 15.71 -4.37
C HIS A 105 -9.96 14.43 -5.20
N ILE A 106 -9.67 13.26 -4.58
CA ILE A 106 -9.78 11.97 -5.27
C ILE A 106 -11.25 11.70 -5.65
N LEU A 107 -12.18 11.91 -4.71
CA LEU A 107 -13.61 11.70 -4.96
C LEU A 107 -14.14 12.64 -6.05
N GLU A 108 -13.78 13.91 -6.03
CA GLU A 108 -14.13 14.91 -7.04
C GLU A 108 -13.61 14.55 -8.44
N ALA A 109 -12.38 14.03 -8.51
CA ALA A 109 -11.79 13.61 -9.78
C ALA A 109 -12.43 12.33 -10.34
N LEU A 110 -12.92 11.44 -9.48
CA LEU A 110 -13.67 10.25 -9.90
C LEU A 110 -15.03 10.59 -10.50
N GLY A 111 -15.68 11.66 -10.02
CA GLY A 111 -16.96 12.07 -10.52
C GLY A 111 -17.80 12.89 -9.54
N LYS A 112 -19.12 12.83 -9.71
CA LYS A 112 -20.07 13.54 -8.86
C LYS A 112 -20.42 12.74 -7.63
N TRP A 113 -20.11 13.28 -6.45
CA TRP A 113 -20.48 12.67 -5.18
C TRP A 113 -22.01 12.63 -4.99
N GLN A 114 -22.54 11.46 -4.61
CA GLN A 114 -23.96 11.17 -4.44
C GLN A 114 -24.37 10.95 -2.97
N GLY A 115 -23.41 11.02 -2.05
CA GLY A 115 -23.63 10.74 -0.64
C GLY A 115 -22.94 9.46 -0.19
N ALA A 116 -23.20 9.07 1.06
CA ALA A 116 -22.69 7.83 1.62
C ALA A 116 -23.80 6.77 1.72
N ASP A 117 -23.46 5.53 1.39
CA ASP A 117 -24.36 4.39 1.58
C ASP A 117 -24.64 4.21 3.10
N PRO A 118 -25.91 4.26 3.53
CA PRO A 118 -26.28 4.17 4.93
C PRO A 118 -25.96 2.80 5.56
N LYS A 119 -25.76 1.74 4.77
CA LYS A 119 -25.46 0.39 5.26
C LYS A 119 -23.97 0.19 5.46
N THR A 120 -23.19 0.49 4.46
CA THR A 120 -21.74 0.22 4.42
C THR A 120 -20.88 1.42 4.83
N GLY A 121 -21.41 2.64 4.70
CA GLY A 121 -20.66 3.88 4.86
C GLY A 121 -19.80 4.22 3.65
N PHE A 122 -19.86 3.45 2.56
CA PHE A 122 -19.09 3.75 1.34
C PHE A 122 -19.56 5.03 0.69
N GLN A 123 -18.62 5.83 0.21
CA GLN A 123 -18.91 7.01 -0.61
C GLN A 123 -19.40 6.56 -1.99
N LEU A 124 -20.49 7.15 -2.45
CA LEU A 124 -21.07 6.87 -3.78
C LEU A 124 -20.68 8.01 -4.72
N VAL A 125 -20.02 7.66 -5.82
CA VAL A 125 -19.53 8.63 -6.80
C VAL A 125 -20.00 8.23 -8.20
N GLU A 126 -20.76 9.09 -8.85
CA GLU A 126 -21.22 8.90 -10.23
C GLU A 126 -20.18 9.40 -11.21
N THR A 127 -19.62 8.49 -12.01
CA THR A 127 -18.65 8.83 -13.06
C THR A 127 -19.29 9.54 -14.24
N ALA A 128 -18.48 10.09 -15.14
CA ALA A 128 -18.95 10.70 -16.38
C ALA A 128 -19.72 9.71 -17.29
N SER A 129 -19.48 8.41 -17.15
CA SER A 129 -20.22 7.36 -17.87
C SER A 129 -21.57 7.00 -17.25
N GLY A 130 -21.92 7.60 -16.10
CA GLY A 130 -23.15 7.30 -15.34
C GLY A 130 -23.03 6.07 -14.43
N ARG A 131 -21.86 5.43 -14.33
CA ARG A 131 -21.62 4.35 -13.36
C ARG A 131 -21.45 4.94 -11.97
N VAL A 132 -22.10 4.33 -10.99
CA VAL A 132 -21.92 4.69 -9.58
C VAL A 132 -20.85 3.79 -8.95
N LEU A 133 -19.73 4.41 -8.57
CA LEU A 133 -18.64 3.75 -7.86
C LEU A 133 -18.94 3.71 -6.37
N LYS A 134 -18.54 2.61 -5.73
CA LYS A 134 -18.56 2.41 -4.28
C LYS A 134 -17.14 2.56 -3.76
N VAL A 135 -16.87 3.65 -3.06
CA VAL A 135 -15.54 4.00 -2.55
C VAL A 135 -15.51 3.81 -1.03
N ALA A 136 -14.71 2.88 -0.57
CA ALA A 136 -14.45 2.66 0.84
C ALA A 136 -13.36 3.60 1.33
N ASP A 137 -13.75 4.64 2.07
CA ASP A 137 -12.84 5.61 2.67
C ASP A 137 -12.45 5.17 4.10
N LEU A 138 -11.18 4.77 4.27
CA LEU A 138 -10.60 4.40 5.56
C LEU A 138 -9.78 5.54 6.19
N VAL A 139 -9.82 6.73 5.59
CA VAL A 139 -9.10 7.92 6.04
C VAL A 139 -10.00 8.90 6.79
N ASP A 140 -11.32 8.77 6.61
CA ASP A 140 -12.33 9.60 7.26
C ASP A 140 -11.99 9.90 8.74
N ASP A 141 -12.10 11.15 9.17
CA ASP A 141 -11.79 11.59 10.52
C ASP A 141 -12.88 11.18 11.54
N GLU A 142 -14.10 10.83 11.08
CA GLU A 142 -15.16 10.33 11.94
C GLU A 142 -14.95 8.83 12.27
N PRO A 143 -14.60 8.49 13.52
CA PRO A 143 -14.30 7.11 13.90
C PRO A 143 -15.44 6.14 13.62
N THR A 144 -16.69 6.56 13.89
CA THR A 144 -17.87 5.72 13.68
C THR A 144 -18.06 5.35 12.22
N ARG A 145 -17.85 6.29 11.30
CA ARG A 145 -17.95 6.04 9.87
C ARG A 145 -16.83 5.13 9.39
N ARG A 146 -15.60 5.40 9.81
CA ARG A 146 -14.45 4.57 9.49
C ARG A 146 -14.59 3.13 9.99
N GLU A 147 -15.08 2.94 11.22
CA GLU A 147 -15.35 1.60 11.77
C GLU A 147 -16.43 0.87 10.97
N LYS A 148 -17.48 1.58 10.55
CA LYS A 148 -18.55 1.02 9.72
C LYS A 148 -18.02 0.54 8.37
N VAL A 149 -17.23 1.36 7.68
CA VAL A 149 -16.57 1.00 6.43
C VAL A 149 -15.67 -0.22 6.62
N ALA A 150 -14.85 -0.23 7.67
CA ALA A 150 -13.95 -1.34 7.98
C ALA A 150 -14.72 -2.63 8.32
N ALA A 151 -15.83 -2.54 9.03
CA ALA A 151 -16.70 -3.68 9.34
C ALA A 151 -17.32 -4.27 8.06
N ALA A 152 -17.81 -3.41 7.16
CA ALA A 152 -18.36 -3.82 5.89
C ALA A 152 -17.32 -4.57 5.02
N LEU A 153 -16.09 -4.07 4.96
CA LEU A 153 -14.99 -4.72 4.22
C LEU A 153 -14.56 -6.07 4.82
N ARG A 154 -14.76 -6.27 6.13
CA ARG A 154 -14.41 -7.52 6.83
C ARG A 154 -15.54 -8.54 6.82
N ASP A 155 -16.74 -8.18 6.41
CA ASP A 155 -17.89 -9.08 6.40
C ASP A 155 -17.64 -10.25 5.43
N PRO A 156 -17.59 -11.51 5.94
CA PRO A 156 -17.35 -12.67 5.11
C PRO A 156 -18.46 -12.92 4.08
N ALA A 157 -19.67 -12.36 4.28
CA ALA A 157 -20.75 -12.46 3.31
C ALA A 157 -20.41 -11.83 1.96
N HIS A 158 -19.51 -10.86 1.94
CA HIS A 158 -19.09 -10.15 0.74
C HIS A 158 -17.72 -10.60 0.17
N LYS A 159 -17.11 -11.63 0.77
CA LYS A 159 -15.76 -12.10 0.40
C LYS A 159 -15.56 -12.38 -1.10
N TYR A 160 -16.60 -12.83 -1.76
CA TYR A 160 -16.56 -13.20 -3.18
C TYR A 160 -17.41 -12.28 -4.07
N ASP A 161 -18.01 -11.25 -3.49
CA ASP A 161 -18.81 -10.27 -4.22
C ASP A 161 -17.87 -9.23 -4.89
N ARG A 162 -17.68 -9.41 -6.20
CA ARG A 162 -16.83 -8.51 -6.98
C ARG A 162 -17.39 -7.10 -7.09
N ASP A 163 -18.69 -6.93 -6.93
CA ASP A 163 -19.36 -5.63 -7.09
C ASP A 163 -19.62 -4.94 -5.75
N PHE A 164 -19.06 -5.48 -4.66
CA PHE A 164 -19.24 -4.94 -3.33
C PHE A 164 -18.55 -3.59 -3.14
N VAL A 165 -17.31 -3.46 -3.58
CA VAL A 165 -16.50 -2.24 -3.51
C VAL A 165 -15.72 -2.05 -4.80
N ASP A 166 -15.59 -0.81 -5.28
CA ASP A 166 -14.81 -0.47 -6.47
C ASP A 166 -13.41 0.07 -6.11
N ILE A 167 -13.36 1.00 -5.17
CA ILE A 167 -12.11 1.66 -4.76
C ILE A 167 -12.01 1.64 -3.23
N ILE A 168 -10.80 1.40 -2.72
CA ILE A 168 -10.47 1.52 -1.30
C ILE A 168 -9.40 2.60 -1.17
N ILE A 169 -9.61 3.59 -0.30
CA ILE A 169 -8.63 4.62 0.03
C ILE A 169 -8.15 4.40 1.46
N ALA A 170 -6.85 4.26 1.65
CA ALA A 170 -6.23 4.00 2.93
C ALA A 170 -4.96 4.82 3.14
N LEU A 171 -4.61 5.08 4.40
CA LEU A 171 -3.32 5.66 4.75
C LEU A 171 -2.23 4.60 4.63
N GLY A 172 -1.13 4.94 3.98
CA GLY A 172 0.09 4.16 4.04
C GLY A 172 0.61 4.06 5.47
N MET A 173 1.08 2.90 5.87
CA MET A 173 1.81 2.77 7.14
C MET A 173 3.14 3.50 7.02
N ALA A 174 3.52 4.24 8.08
CA ALA A 174 4.80 4.92 8.18
C ALA A 174 5.93 3.91 8.47
#